data_0e2fc7f4b5dfd8bce9f928f8557b18f4
#
_entry.id   0e2fc7f4b5dfd8bce9f928f8557b18f4
#
_cell.length_a   1.000
_cell.length_b   1.000
_cell.length_c   1.000
_cell.angle_alpha   90.00
_cell.angle_beta   90.00
_cell.angle_gamma   90.00
#
_symmetry.space_group_name_H-M   'P 1'
#
loop_
_entity.id
_entity.type
_entity.pdbx_description
1 polymer ?
#
loop_
_entity_poly.entity_id
_entity_poly.type
_entity_poly.pdbx_seq_one_letter_code
_entity_poly.pdbx_strand_id
1 'polypeptide(L)'
;MIFMVYITESVLALRSLGARLRDRRLSLGMPQELLADRIGVSRPTLQAMEAGAPTVAIGHWANALWALNRLEDLEQVMKQEETVTERAAAVETQRKRAPRRLRRGA
;
A
#
# COMPACT_ATOMS: atom_id res chain seq x y z
N MET A 1 -13.05 -28.69 12.57
CA MET A 1 -11.97 -28.22 11.68
C MET A 1 -12.30 -26.82 11.17
N ILE A 2 -11.32 -25.94 11.24
CA ILE A 2 -11.50 -24.57 10.76
C ILE A 2 -10.93 -24.46 9.36
N PHE A 3 -11.75 -24.00 8.43
CA PHE A 3 -11.31 -23.74 7.08
C PHE A 3 -11.07 -22.26 6.90
N MET A 4 -9.89 -21.92 6.38
CA MET A 4 -9.60 -20.55 5.96
C MET A 4 -10.27 -20.32 4.63
N VAL A 5 -11.40 -19.62 4.66
CA VAL A 5 -12.14 -19.30 3.45
C VAL A 5 -12.00 -17.81 3.19
N TYR A 6 -11.38 -17.46 2.08
CA TYR A 6 -11.26 -16.07 1.68
C TYR A 6 -12.46 -15.68 0.84
N ILE A 7 -12.96 -14.47 1.06
CA ILE A 7 -14.07 -13.92 0.29
C ILE A 7 -13.63 -13.79 -1.17
N THR A 8 -14.51 -14.17 -2.09
CA THR A 8 -14.21 -14.16 -3.54
C THR A 8 -13.71 -12.81 -4.02
N GLU A 9 -14.35 -11.73 -3.59
CA GLU A 9 -13.96 -10.37 -3.96
C GLU A 9 -12.56 -10.05 -3.46
N SER A 10 -12.19 -10.53 -2.28
CA SER A 10 -10.84 -10.34 -1.74
C SER A 10 -9.81 -11.10 -2.57
N VAL A 11 -10.13 -12.31 -2.98
CA VAL A 11 -9.25 -13.12 -3.84
C VAL A 11 -8.99 -12.41 -5.16
N LEU A 12 -10.04 -11.87 -5.77
CA LEU A 12 -9.93 -11.16 -7.04
C LEU A 12 -9.13 -9.86 -6.88
N ALA A 13 -9.35 -9.14 -5.79
CA ALA A 13 -8.59 -7.92 -5.50
C ALA A 13 -7.10 -8.23 -5.33
N LEU A 14 -6.76 -9.31 -4.64
CA LEU A 14 -5.37 -9.71 -4.45
C LEU A 14 -4.72 -10.15 -5.75
N ARG A 15 -5.44 -10.87 -6.60
CA ARG A 15 -4.92 -11.24 -7.93
C ARG A 15 -4.64 -10.00 -8.77
N SER A 16 -5.53 -9.04 -8.73
CA SER A 16 -5.35 -7.77 -9.43
C SER A 16 -4.15 -7.01 -8.87
N LEU A 17 -3.99 -6.99 -7.55
CA LEU A 17 -2.84 -6.34 -6.91
C LEU A 17 -1.53 -7.02 -7.30
N GLY A 18 -1.50 -8.35 -7.29
CA GLY A 18 -0.33 -9.12 -7.70
C GLY A 18 0.06 -8.85 -9.16
N ALA A 19 -0.92 -8.78 -10.05
CA ALA A 19 -0.69 -8.44 -11.45
C ALA A 19 -0.08 -7.03 -11.59
N ARG A 20 -0.57 -6.06 -10.82
CA ARG A 20 -0.01 -4.70 -10.83
C ARG A 20 1.41 -4.67 -10.27
N LEU A 21 1.70 -5.48 -9.27
CA LEU A 21 3.07 -5.62 -8.75
C LEU A 21 4.00 -6.10 -9.86
N ARG A 22 3.60 -7.14 -10.55
CA ARG A 22 4.36 -7.70 -11.67
C ARG A 22 4.56 -6.67 -12.79
N ASP A 23 3.50 -5.97 -13.17
CA ASP A 23 3.56 -4.98 -14.24
C ASP A 23 4.53 -3.86 -13.87
N ARG A 24 4.49 -3.39 -12.63
CA ARG A 24 5.41 -2.36 -12.17
C ARG A 24 6.85 -2.85 -12.21
N ARG A 25 7.09 -4.06 -11.73
CA ARG A 25 8.42 -4.66 -11.79
C ARG A 25 8.94 -4.73 -13.22
N LEU A 26 8.10 -5.22 -14.13
CA LEU A 26 8.47 -5.33 -15.54
C LEU A 26 8.72 -3.97 -16.18
N SER A 27 7.93 -2.97 -15.82
CA SER A 27 8.11 -1.61 -16.35
C SER A 27 9.45 -1.01 -15.95
N LEU A 28 10.02 -1.46 -14.83
CA LEU A 28 11.34 -1.04 -14.37
C LEU A 28 12.46 -1.96 -14.89
N GLY A 29 12.13 -2.92 -15.74
CA GLY A 29 13.11 -3.87 -16.28
C GLY A 29 13.73 -4.78 -15.23
N MET A 30 13.03 -5.04 -14.15
CA MET A 30 13.58 -5.74 -12.99
C MET A 30 13.22 -7.23 -13.03
N PRO A 31 14.23 -8.13 -13.03
CA PRO A 31 13.95 -9.57 -12.92
C PRO A 31 13.38 -9.92 -11.55
N GLN A 32 12.62 -11.01 -11.47
CA GLN A 32 12.08 -11.49 -10.20
C GLN A 32 13.17 -11.73 -9.15
N GLU A 33 14.28 -12.31 -9.55
CA GLU A 33 15.38 -12.60 -8.62
C GLU A 33 15.90 -11.33 -7.95
N LEU A 34 16.02 -10.26 -8.71
CA LEU A 34 16.51 -9.00 -8.18
C LEU A 34 15.52 -8.39 -7.18
N LEU A 35 14.24 -8.38 -7.52
CA LEU A 35 13.24 -7.83 -6.61
C LEU A 35 13.13 -8.69 -5.34
N ALA A 36 13.09 -10.01 -5.50
CA ALA A 36 13.05 -10.93 -4.36
C ALA A 36 14.23 -10.68 -3.41
N ASP A 37 15.42 -10.53 -3.96
CA ASP A 37 16.63 -10.26 -3.19
C ASP A 37 16.52 -8.94 -2.43
N ARG A 38 16.04 -7.88 -3.10
CA ARG A 38 15.91 -6.56 -2.48
C ARG A 38 14.91 -6.52 -1.34
N ILE A 39 13.86 -7.31 -1.41
CA ILE A 39 12.84 -7.33 -0.37
C ILE A 39 13.03 -8.45 0.65
N GLY A 40 14.07 -9.25 0.48
CA GLY A 40 14.44 -10.28 1.45
C GLY A 40 13.53 -11.49 1.44
N VAL A 41 12.97 -11.85 0.27
CA VAL A 41 12.13 -13.05 0.13
C VAL A 41 12.73 -13.98 -0.93
N SER A 42 12.29 -15.23 -0.92
CA SER A 42 12.65 -16.17 -1.97
C SER A 42 11.90 -15.84 -3.26
N ARG A 43 12.43 -16.28 -4.39
CA ARG A 43 11.74 -16.13 -5.67
C ARG A 43 10.35 -16.77 -5.66
N PRO A 44 10.15 -17.99 -5.10
CA PRO A 44 8.79 -18.53 -4.98
C PRO A 44 7.83 -17.66 -4.18
N THR A 45 8.31 -16.99 -3.13
CA THR A 45 7.48 -16.07 -2.37
C THR A 45 7.07 -14.87 -3.22
N LEU A 46 7.99 -14.30 -4.00
CA LEU A 46 7.65 -13.22 -4.91
C LEU A 46 6.66 -13.68 -5.99
N GLN A 47 6.84 -14.88 -6.51
CA GLN A 47 5.89 -15.46 -7.47
C GLN A 47 4.49 -15.58 -6.86
N ALA A 48 4.42 -16.00 -5.59
CA ALA A 48 3.14 -16.07 -4.87
C ALA A 48 2.50 -14.69 -4.73
N MET A 49 3.30 -13.67 -4.42
CA MET A 49 2.82 -12.29 -4.34
C MET A 49 2.24 -11.82 -5.67
N GLU A 50 2.96 -12.06 -6.75
CA GLU A 50 2.51 -11.66 -8.09
C GLU A 50 1.29 -12.45 -8.55
N ALA A 51 1.09 -13.64 -8.01
CA ALA A 51 -0.12 -14.43 -8.27
C ALA A 51 -1.30 -14.05 -7.37
N GLY A 52 -1.07 -13.16 -6.39
CA GLY A 52 -2.12 -12.72 -5.49
C GLY A 52 -2.40 -13.66 -4.33
N ALA A 53 -1.42 -14.46 -3.91
CA ALA A 53 -1.60 -15.38 -2.79
C ALA A 53 -1.97 -14.61 -1.51
N PRO A 54 -3.04 -15.02 -0.81
CA PRO A 54 -3.52 -14.30 0.35
C PRO A 54 -2.72 -14.51 1.63
N THR A 55 -1.82 -15.49 1.63
CA THR A 55 -1.07 -15.88 2.83
C THR A 55 0.28 -15.19 2.97
N VAL A 56 0.65 -14.32 2.04
CA VAL A 56 1.91 -13.60 2.13
C VAL A 56 1.79 -12.48 3.16
N ALA A 57 2.79 -12.37 4.02
CA ALA A 57 2.80 -11.34 5.05
C ALA A 57 2.79 -9.93 4.43
N ILE A 58 2.01 -9.04 5.02
CA ILE A 58 1.90 -7.66 4.53
C ILE A 58 3.24 -6.92 4.58
N GLY A 59 4.13 -7.29 5.50
CA GLY A 59 5.47 -6.70 5.57
C GLY A 59 6.27 -6.90 4.30
N HIS A 60 6.12 -8.05 3.65
CA HIS A 60 6.78 -8.29 2.37
C HIS A 60 6.21 -7.39 1.27
N TRP A 61 4.90 -7.14 1.31
CA TRP A 61 4.27 -6.20 0.40
C TRP A 61 4.77 -4.78 0.61
N ALA A 62 4.94 -4.36 1.87
CA ALA A 62 5.48 -3.04 2.17
C ALA A 62 6.89 -2.88 1.60
N ASN A 63 7.74 -3.88 1.78
CA ASN A 63 9.10 -3.86 1.23
C ASN A 63 9.10 -3.84 -0.30
N ALA A 64 8.18 -4.58 -0.93
CA ALA A 64 8.07 -4.60 -2.38
C ALA A 64 7.66 -3.23 -2.92
N LEU A 65 6.67 -2.60 -2.30
CA LEU A 65 6.23 -1.27 -2.70
C LEU A 65 7.35 -0.25 -2.53
N TRP A 66 8.10 -0.34 -1.44
CA TRP A 66 9.26 0.52 -1.24
C TRP A 66 10.29 0.34 -2.36
N ALA A 67 10.63 -0.91 -2.68
CA ALA A 67 11.63 -1.22 -3.71
C ALA A 67 11.21 -0.74 -5.10
N LEU A 68 9.91 -0.64 -5.36
CA LEU A 68 9.35 -0.20 -6.64
C LEU A 68 8.96 1.28 -6.64
N ASN A 69 9.34 2.03 -5.61
CA ASN A 69 9.01 3.45 -5.43
C ASN A 69 7.51 3.72 -5.40
N ARG A 70 6.77 2.84 -4.72
CA ARG A 70 5.30 2.94 -4.60
C ARG A 70 4.83 2.78 -3.16
N LEU A 71 5.70 3.05 -2.18
CA LEU A 71 5.32 2.90 -0.77
C LEU A 71 4.14 3.80 -0.40
N GLU A 72 4.00 4.94 -1.03
CA GLU A 72 2.89 5.85 -0.80
C GLU A 72 1.53 5.22 -1.11
N ASP A 73 1.48 4.20 -1.98
CA ASP A 73 0.24 3.48 -2.25
C ASP A 73 -0.28 2.78 -0.99
N LEU A 74 0.64 2.24 -0.18
CA LEU A 74 0.27 1.60 1.07
C LEU A 74 -0.33 2.61 2.06
N GLU A 75 0.20 3.82 2.08
CA GLU A 75 -0.30 4.88 2.94
C GLU A 75 -1.69 5.36 2.53
N GLN A 76 -2.10 5.09 1.29
CA GLN A 76 -3.43 5.45 0.81
C GLN A 76 -4.49 4.40 1.14
N VAL A 77 -4.07 3.19 1.54
CA VAL A 77 -5.02 2.12 1.86
C VAL A 77 -5.87 2.53 3.05
N MET A 78 -7.19 2.45 2.89
CA MET A 78 -8.17 2.83 3.91
C MET A 78 -8.04 4.27 4.40
N LYS A 79 -7.40 5.13 3.61
CA LYS A 79 -7.34 6.54 3.96
C LYS A 79 -8.76 7.09 3.97
N GLN A 80 -9.06 7.85 5.03
CA GLN A 80 -10.41 8.37 5.21
C GLN A 80 -10.80 9.30 4.06
N GLU A 81 -11.97 9.03 3.46
CA GLU A 81 -12.55 9.93 2.49
C GLU A 81 -13.23 11.07 3.21
N GLU A 82 -12.91 12.30 2.84
CA GLU A 82 -13.52 13.46 3.41
C GLU A 82 -14.64 13.96 2.51
N THR A 83 -15.85 14.10 3.08
CA THR A 83 -16.92 14.82 2.41
C THR A 83 -16.56 16.31 2.39
N VAL A 84 -17.27 17.10 1.57
CA VAL A 84 -17.07 18.55 1.56
C VAL A 84 -17.26 19.14 2.95
N THR A 85 -18.27 18.67 3.67
CA THR A 85 -18.58 19.13 5.04
C THR A 85 -17.46 18.77 6.01
N GLU A 86 -16.98 17.54 5.94
CA GLU A 86 -15.88 17.09 6.81
C GLU A 86 -14.60 17.87 6.53
N ARG A 87 -14.32 18.13 5.26
CA ARG A 87 -13.15 18.90 4.85
C ARG A 87 -13.23 20.32 5.38
N ALA A 88 -14.39 20.94 5.30
CA ALA A 88 -14.61 22.28 5.81
C ALA A 88 -14.42 22.34 7.34
N ALA A 89 -14.91 21.32 8.05
CA ALA A 89 -14.74 21.23 9.50
C ALA A 89 -13.27 21.07 9.88
N ALA A 90 -12.51 20.27 9.14
CA ALA A 90 -11.09 20.07 9.37
C ALA A 90 -10.31 21.37 9.17
N VAL A 91 -10.61 22.10 8.10
CA VAL A 91 -9.98 23.39 7.80
C VAL A 91 -10.28 24.39 8.92
N GLU A 92 -11.52 24.44 9.38
CA GLU A 92 -11.91 25.35 10.47
C GLU A 92 -11.15 25.04 11.76
N THR A 93 -10.99 23.76 12.09
CA THR A 93 -10.22 23.34 13.25
C THR A 93 -8.76 23.79 13.14
N GLN A 94 -8.15 23.61 12.00
CA GLN A 94 -6.78 24.05 11.77
C GLN A 94 -6.64 25.57 11.86
N ARG A 95 -7.60 26.28 11.31
CA ARG A 95 -7.60 27.74 11.36
C ARG A 95 -7.61 28.25 12.80
N LYS A 96 -8.35 27.60 13.67
CA LYS A 96 -8.40 27.98 15.09
C LYS A 96 -7.08 27.72 15.81
N ARG A 97 -6.32 26.73 15.39
CA ARG A 97 -5.05 26.37 16.02
C ARG A 97 -3.86 27.14 15.46
N ALA A 98 -3.88 27.46 14.18
CA ALA A 98 -2.74 28.09 13.50
C ALA A 98 -2.40 29.50 13.97
N PRO A 99 -3.35 30.38 14.24
CA PRO A 99 -3.04 31.78 14.58
C PRO A 99 -2.10 31.99 15.76
N ARG A 100 -2.21 31.15 16.79
CA ARG A 100 -1.35 31.28 17.98
C ARG A 100 0.12 31.07 17.63
N ARG A 101 0.38 30.10 16.75
CA ARG A 101 1.72 29.79 16.32
C ARG A 101 2.32 30.94 15.52
N LEU A 102 1.53 31.54 14.65
CA LEU A 102 1.96 32.66 13.83
C LEU A 102 2.27 33.91 14.68
N ARG A 103 1.47 34.17 15.71
CA ARG A 103 1.69 35.32 16.61
C ARG A 103 3.02 35.21 17.34
N ARG A 104 3.42 33.99 17.72
CA ARG A 104 4.71 33.79 18.37
C ARG A 104 5.85 34.06 17.42
N GLY A 105 5.68 33.70 16.16
CA GLY A 105 6.69 33.89 15.14
C GLY A 105 6.89 35.36 14.80
N ALA A 106 5.96 36.20 15.19
CA ALA A 106 6.09 37.62 14.97
C ALA A 106 6.90 38.28 16.11
#